data_9c6d8b36e4d75c1fef861e368e999b9e
#
_entry.id   9c6d8b36e4d75c1fef861e368e999b9e
#
_cell.length_a   1.000
_cell.length_b   1.000
_cell.length_c   1.000
_cell.angle_alpha   90.00
_cell.angle_beta   90.00
_cell.angle_gamma   90.00
#
_symmetry.space_group_name_H-M   'P 1'
#
loop_
_entity.id
_entity.type
_entity.pdbx_description
1 polymer ?
#
loop_
_entity_poly.entity_id
_entity_poly.type
_entity_poly.pdbx_seq_one_letter_code
_entity_poly.pdbx_strand_id
1 'polypeptide(L)'
;MAVAIALGCGLVGQFVIERLLEHGHEVTVLDLNIPKQLAERPNVDARQGDVFQNLENIPSKSVVINMLPGRIGNRVRPILLEAGHQVVDLAFTAEDPHQYQDLAVKNGSVLLWDVGIAPGMSNMLAKKASQLLGHLDTCLLYTSP
;
A
#
# COMPACT_ATOMS: atom_id res chain seq x y z
N MET A 1 7.73 -14.67 -11.78
CA MET A 1 7.43 -13.24 -11.98
C MET A 1 6.00 -13.00 -11.54
N ALA A 2 5.75 -11.99 -10.73
CA ALA A 2 4.40 -11.59 -10.35
C ALA A 2 4.18 -10.15 -10.84
N VAL A 3 2.94 -9.84 -11.22
CA VAL A 3 2.53 -8.48 -11.57
C VAL A 3 1.97 -7.82 -10.31
N ALA A 4 2.54 -6.69 -9.92
CA ALA A 4 2.04 -5.86 -8.83
C ALA A 4 1.41 -4.57 -9.38
N ILE A 5 0.34 -4.12 -8.75
CA ILE A 5 -0.32 -2.86 -9.10
C ILE A 5 0.06 -1.81 -8.05
N ALA A 6 0.74 -0.77 -8.46
CA ALA A 6 1.16 0.33 -7.60
C ALA A 6 0.23 1.54 -7.78
N LEU A 7 -0.50 1.90 -6.75
CA LEU A 7 -1.32 3.10 -6.71
C LEU A 7 -0.54 4.21 -6.02
N GLY A 8 -0.15 5.22 -6.79
CA GLY A 8 0.70 6.32 -6.34
C GLY A 8 2.19 6.07 -6.62
N CYS A 9 2.84 7.02 -7.28
CA CYS A 9 4.28 7.01 -7.53
C CYS A 9 4.97 8.29 -7.01
N GLY A 10 4.52 8.79 -5.85
CA GLY A 10 5.21 9.82 -5.09
C GLY A 10 6.57 9.33 -4.58
N LEU A 11 7.16 10.06 -3.63
CA LEU A 11 8.51 9.73 -3.11
C LEU A 11 8.62 8.27 -2.62
N VAL A 12 7.68 7.82 -1.81
CA VAL A 12 7.64 6.44 -1.30
C VAL A 12 7.31 5.47 -2.43
N GLY A 13 6.34 5.82 -3.29
CA GLY A 13 5.90 4.97 -4.38
C GLY A 13 7.02 4.64 -5.36
N GLN A 14 7.82 5.62 -5.75
CA GLN A 14 8.97 5.40 -6.62
C GLN A 14 9.98 4.42 -6.00
N PHE A 15 10.29 4.59 -4.72
CA PHE A 15 11.19 3.67 -4.02
C PHE A 15 10.67 2.23 -4.01
N VAL A 16 9.38 2.05 -3.68
CA VAL A 16 8.76 0.71 -3.64
C VAL A 16 8.75 0.07 -5.03
N ILE A 17 8.39 0.84 -6.07
CA ILE A 17 8.37 0.37 -7.45
C ILE A 17 9.77 -0.08 -7.89
N GLU A 18 10.80 0.74 -7.63
CA GLU A 18 12.18 0.36 -7.95
C GLU A 18 12.60 -0.95 -7.26
N ARG A 19 12.25 -1.13 -5.98
CA ARG A 19 12.55 -2.38 -5.26
C ARG A 19 11.83 -3.59 -5.86
N LEU A 20 10.59 -3.44 -6.31
CA LEU A 20 9.86 -4.51 -6.99
C LEU A 20 10.53 -4.89 -8.32
N LEU A 21 10.94 -3.90 -9.11
CA LEU A 21 11.64 -4.11 -10.38
C LEU A 21 13.01 -4.79 -10.17
N GLU A 22 13.77 -4.39 -9.16
CA GLU A 22 15.04 -5.03 -8.78
C GLU A 22 14.88 -6.52 -8.42
N HIS A 23 13.72 -6.89 -7.87
CA HIS A 23 13.38 -8.29 -7.55
C HIS A 23 12.73 -9.04 -8.74
N GLY A 24 12.72 -8.44 -9.92
CA GLY A 24 12.24 -9.09 -11.14
C GLY A 24 10.72 -9.14 -11.28
N HIS A 25 9.98 -8.27 -10.60
CA HIS A 25 8.54 -8.14 -10.77
C HIS A 25 8.19 -7.20 -11.92
N GLU A 26 7.02 -7.40 -12.50
CA GLU A 26 6.38 -6.43 -13.39
C GLU A 26 5.47 -5.54 -12.55
N VAL A 27 5.41 -4.24 -12.87
CA VAL A 27 4.62 -3.28 -12.09
C VAL A 27 3.74 -2.44 -13.00
N THR A 28 2.43 -2.49 -12.78
CA THR A 28 1.51 -1.49 -13.34
C THR A 28 1.42 -0.32 -12.37
N VAL A 29 1.71 0.88 -12.84
CA VAL A 29 1.71 2.10 -12.03
C VAL A 29 0.54 2.98 -12.41
N LEU A 30 -0.30 3.35 -11.44
CA LEU A 30 -1.40 4.30 -11.60
C LEU A 30 -1.14 5.56 -10.76
N ASP A 31 -0.97 6.70 -11.43
CA ASP A 31 -0.81 8.01 -10.78
C ASP A 31 -1.22 9.13 -11.74
N LEU A 32 -1.58 10.29 -11.19
CA LEU A 32 -1.82 11.50 -11.99
C LEU A 32 -0.56 11.98 -12.73
N ASN A 33 0.61 11.78 -12.13
CA ASN A 33 1.90 12.22 -12.65
C ASN A 33 2.95 11.13 -12.49
N ILE A 34 3.24 10.42 -13.56
CA ILE A 34 4.27 9.38 -13.57
C ILE A 34 5.57 9.97 -14.18
N PRO A 35 6.70 9.96 -13.44
CA PRO A 35 7.96 10.41 -13.98
C PRO A 35 8.34 9.66 -15.27
N LYS A 36 8.76 10.39 -16.29
CA LYS A 36 9.12 9.82 -17.60
C LYS A 36 10.16 8.70 -17.47
N GLN A 37 11.16 8.90 -16.63
CA GLN A 37 12.21 7.91 -16.37
C GLN A 37 11.66 6.60 -15.81
N LEU A 38 10.60 6.65 -15.00
CA LEU A 38 9.93 5.47 -14.48
C LEU A 38 9.04 4.82 -15.55
N ALA A 39 8.31 5.63 -16.32
CA ALA A 39 7.41 5.15 -17.36
C ALA A 39 8.16 4.43 -18.51
N GLU A 40 9.42 4.78 -18.78
CA GLU A 40 10.26 4.19 -19.80
C GLU A 40 11.01 2.92 -19.33
N ARG A 41 10.85 2.53 -18.05
CA ARG A 41 11.51 1.31 -17.53
C ARG A 41 10.90 0.05 -18.15
N PRO A 42 11.74 -0.93 -18.54
CA PRO A 42 11.23 -2.25 -18.87
C PRO A 42 10.48 -2.84 -17.66
N ASN A 43 9.43 -3.58 -17.90
CA ASN A 43 8.54 -4.17 -16.89
C ASN A 43 7.70 -3.16 -16.09
N VAL A 44 7.54 -1.92 -16.59
CA VAL A 44 6.60 -0.93 -16.07
C VAL A 44 5.49 -0.68 -17.09
N ASP A 45 4.25 -0.90 -16.67
CA ASP A 45 3.05 -0.46 -17.39
C ASP A 45 2.54 0.82 -16.72
N ALA A 46 2.89 1.98 -17.31
CA ALA A 46 2.56 3.28 -16.75
C ALA A 46 1.19 3.77 -17.25
N ARG A 47 0.24 3.90 -16.34
CA ARG A 47 -1.13 4.36 -16.61
C ARG A 47 -1.37 5.70 -15.92
N GLN A 48 -1.06 6.78 -16.62
CA GLN A 48 -1.24 8.12 -16.08
C GLN A 48 -2.71 8.54 -16.11
N GLY A 49 -3.24 8.97 -14.97
CA GLY A 49 -4.61 9.45 -14.85
C GLY A 49 -5.17 9.34 -13.43
N ASP A 50 -6.44 9.70 -13.29
CA ASP A 50 -7.15 9.56 -12.02
C ASP A 50 -7.30 8.08 -11.66
N VAL A 51 -6.88 7.73 -10.44
CA VAL A 51 -6.96 6.36 -9.92
C VAL A 51 -8.39 5.80 -9.99
N PHE A 52 -9.40 6.61 -9.63
CA PHE A 52 -10.79 6.16 -9.62
C PHE A 52 -11.33 5.79 -11.01
N GLN A 53 -10.79 6.37 -12.06
CA GLN A 53 -11.16 6.04 -13.45
C GLN A 53 -10.47 4.76 -13.95
N ASN A 54 -9.47 4.29 -13.24
CA ASN A 54 -8.63 3.17 -13.66
C ASN A 54 -8.78 1.91 -12.79
N LEU A 55 -9.49 1.98 -11.66
CA LEU A 55 -9.64 0.84 -10.74
C LEU A 55 -10.33 -0.36 -11.41
N GLU A 56 -11.33 -0.13 -12.26
CA GLU A 56 -12.06 -1.19 -12.96
C GLU A 56 -11.18 -1.96 -13.96
N ASN A 57 -10.07 -1.35 -14.40
CA ASN A 57 -9.13 -1.94 -15.34
C ASN A 57 -8.03 -2.78 -14.65
N ILE A 58 -8.07 -2.90 -13.32
CA ILE A 58 -7.15 -3.75 -12.56
C ILE A 58 -7.63 -5.21 -12.69
N PRO A 59 -6.76 -6.15 -13.13
CA PRO A 59 -7.13 -7.55 -13.20
C PRO A 59 -7.59 -8.09 -11.84
N SER A 60 -8.64 -8.89 -11.81
CA SER A 60 -9.18 -9.44 -10.57
C SER A 60 -8.12 -10.20 -9.76
N LYS A 61 -8.24 -10.19 -8.43
CA LYS A 61 -7.31 -10.85 -7.51
C LYS A 61 -5.84 -10.41 -7.61
N SER A 62 -5.60 -9.20 -8.12
CA SER A 62 -4.26 -8.62 -8.17
C SER A 62 -3.72 -8.31 -6.77
N VAL A 63 -2.39 -8.29 -6.64
CA VAL A 63 -1.72 -7.65 -5.51
C VAL A 63 -1.63 -6.16 -5.78
N VAL A 64 -2.28 -5.36 -4.93
CA VAL A 64 -2.35 -3.91 -5.06
C VAL A 64 -1.65 -3.25 -3.89
N ILE A 65 -0.71 -2.35 -4.19
CA ILE A 65 0.03 -1.59 -3.18
C ILE A 65 -0.53 -0.16 -3.20
N ASN A 66 -1.26 0.19 -2.14
CA ASN A 66 -1.88 1.50 -1.99
C ASN A 66 -0.91 2.46 -1.28
N MET A 67 -0.30 3.34 -2.06
CA MET A 67 0.65 4.36 -1.59
C MET A 67 0.12 5.78 -1.83
N LEU A 68 -1.18 5.89 -2.03
CA LEU A 68 -1.87 7.16 -2.21
C LEU A 68 -1.92 7.94 -0.89
N PRO A 69 -2.01 9.28 -0.95
CA PRO A 69 -2.30 10.08 0.25
C PRO A 69 -3.55 9.58 0.98
N GLY A 70 -3.54 9.57 2.32
CA GLY A 70 -4.60 8.98 3.13
C GLY A 70 -6.03 9.38 2.74
N ARG A 71 -6.25 10.65 2.37
CA ARG A 71 -7.56 11.15 1.91
C ARG A 71 -8.09 10.43 0.66
N ILE A 72 -7.21 9.96 -0.21
CA ILE A 72 -7.56 9.25 -1.45
C ILE A 72 -7.49 7.74 -1.19
N GLY A 73 -6.41 7.26 -0.59
CA GLY A 73 -6.18 5.85 -0.30
C GLY A 73 -7.29 5.21 0.52
N ASN A 74 -7.82 5.91 1.53
CA ASN A 74 -8.93 5.44 2.34
C ASN A 74 -10.23 5.25 1.54
N ARG A 75 -10.46 6.05 0.49
CA ARG A 75 -11.61 5.92 -0.39
C ARG A 75 -11.44 4.78 -1.41
N VAL A 76 -10.23 4.51 -1.83
CA VAL A 76 -9.90 3.43 -2.78
C VAL A 76 -9.95 2.06 -2.10
N ARG A 77 -9.56 1.98 -0.83
CA ARG A 77 -9.49 0.75 -0.04
C ARG A 77 -10.74 -0.15 -0.14
N PRO A 78 -11.95 0.32 0.20
CA PRO A 78 -13.15 -0.53 0.11
C PRO A 78 -13.41 -1.01 -1.32
N ILE A 79 -13.18 -0.19 -2.34
CA ILE A 79 -13.38 -0.57 -3.74
C ILE A 79 -12.45 -1.74 -4.13
N LEU A 80 -11.19 -1.68 -3.71
CA LEU A 80 -10.23 -2.75 -3.95
C LEU A 80 -10.63 -4.05 -3.23
N LEU A 81 -11.14 -3.96 -2.01
CA LEU A 81 -11.59 -5.11 -1.24
C LEU A 81 -12.86 -5.73 -1.84
N GLU A 82 -13.80 -4.91 -2.33
CA GLU A 82 -14.99 -5.38 -3.07
C GLU A 82 -14.62 -6.13 -4.34
N ALA A 83 -13.57 -5.69 -5.04
CA ALA A 83 -13.04 -6.35 -6.24
C ALA A 83 -12.21 -7.62 -5.96
N GLY A 84 -12.03 -8.01 -4.68
CA GLY A 84 -11.33 -9.24 -4.29
C GLY A 84 -9.81 -9.15 -4.37
N HIS A 85 -9.23 -7.95 -4.33
CA HIS A 85 -7.78 -7.76 -4.40
C HIS A 85 -7.07 -8.07 -3.08
N GLN A 86 -5.77 -8.38 -3.19
CA GLN A 86 -4.84 -8.47 -2.06
C GLN A 86 -4.18 -7.11 -1.88
N VAL A 87 -4.55 -6.38 -0.84
CA VAL A 87 -4.15 -4.98 -0.66
C VAL A 87 -3.06 -4.84 0.40
N VAL A 88 -1.93 -4.26 0.00
CA VAL A 88 -0.87 -3.79 0.90
C VAL A 88 -1.02 -2.27 1.01
N ASP A 89 -1.39 -1.78 2.17
CA ASP A 89 -1.84 -0.41 2.35
C ASP A 89 -0.89 0.41 3.24
N LEU A 90 -0.28 1.42 2.61
CA LEU A 90 0.57 2.41 3.25
C LEU A 90 -0.20 3.72 3.53
N ALA A 91 -1.43 3.83 3.03
CA ALA A 91 -2.22 5.04 3.20
C ALA A 91 -2.62 5.21 4.68
N PHE A 92 -2.19 6.32 5.27
CA PHE A 92 -2.54 6.64 6.65
C PHE A 92 -4.05 6.78 6.81
N THR A 93 -4.61 6.14 7.84
CA THR A 93 -6.02 6.24 8.20
C THR A 93 -6.20 6.58 9.68
N ALA A 94 -7.18 7.44 9.97
CA ALA A 94 -7.64 7.70 11.34
C ALA A 94 -8.74 6.71 11.79
N GLU A 95 -9.29 5.96 10.84
CA GLU A 95 -10.37 5.01 11.08
C GLU A 95 -9.81 3.61 11.40
N ASP A 96 -10.57 2.81 12.16
CA ASP A 96 -10.20 1.43 12.43
C ASP A 96 -10.40 0.55 11.18
N PRO A 97 -9.34 0.01 10.58
CA PRO A 97 -9.45 -0.83 9.39
C PRO A 97 -10.20 -2.15 9.62
N HIS A 98 -10.41 -2.58 10.87
CA HIS A 98 -11.20 -3.77 11.17
C HIS A 98 -12.66 -3.66 10.70
N GLN A 99 -13.17 -2.45 10.48
CA GLN A 99 -14.50 -2.24 9.88
C GLN A 99 -14.65 -2.93 8.50
N TYR A 100 -13.56 -3.22 7.81
CA TYR A 100 -13.56 -3.90 6.51
C TYR A 100 -13.47 -5.42 6.60
N GLN A 101 -13.46 -6.01 7.80
CA GLN A 101 -13.31 -7.45 8.01
C GLN A 101 -14.34 -8.27 7.22
N ASP A 102 -15.62 -7.93 7.39
CA ASP A 102 -16.71 -8.67 6.74
C ASP A 102 -16.67 -8.52 5.22
N LEU A 103 -16.32 -7.31 4.74
CA LEU A 103 -16.16 -7.03 3.32
C LEU A 103 -15.04 -7.88 2.70
N ALA A 104 -13.91 -7.96 3.39
CA ALA A 104 -12.75 -8.75 2.94
C ALA A 104 -13.09 -10.24 2.89
N VAL A 105 -13.71 -10.78 3.95
CA VAL A 105 -14.13 -12.18 4.01
C VAL A 105 -15.11 -12.52 2.89
N LYS A 106 -16.13 -11.67 2.69
CA LYS A 106 -17.15 -11.86 1.66
C LYS A 106 -16.57 -11.97 0.25
N ASN A 107 -15.56 -11.15 -0.06
CA ASN A 107 -15.00 -11.06 -1.41
C ASN A 107 -13.70 -11.88 -1.57
N GLY A 108 -13.22 -12.56 -0.54
CA GLY A 108 -11.97 -13.31 -0.56
C GLY A 108 -10.74 -12.42 -0.76
N SER A 109 -10.83 -11.16 -0.33
CA SER A 109 -9.74 -10.19 -0.35
C SER A 109 -8.95 -10.21 0.95
N VAL A 110 -7.76 -9.59 0.93
CA VAL A 110 -6.91 -9.41 2.10
C VAL A 110 -6.52 -7.95 2.19
N LEU A 111 -6.51 -7.40 3.39
CA LEU A 111 -5.98 -6.08 3.69
C LEU A 111 -4.84 -6.18 4.70
N LEU A 112 -3.63 -5.84 4.28
CA LEU A 112 -2.49 -5.62 5.15
C LEU A 112 -2.29 -4.10 5.28
N TRP A 113 -2.68 -3.52 6.40
CA TRP A 113 -2.61 -2.08 6.65
C TRP A 113 -1.46 -1.72 7.59
N ASP A 114 -1.22 -0.42 7.75
CA ASP A 114 -0.10 0.12 8.56
C ASP A 114 1.27 -0.41 8.09
N VAL A 115 1.44 -0.58 6.78
CA VAL A 115 2.68 -1.06 6.18
C VAL A 115 3.61 0.13 5.94
N GLY A 116 4.05 0.76 7.02
CA GLY A 116 4.93 1.91 6.98
C GLY A 116 6.00 1.86 8.06
N ILE A 117 6.61 3.01 8.33
CA ILE A 117 7.57 3.17 9.44
C ILE A 117 6.82 3.42 10.74
N ALA A 118 5.93 4.41 10.74
CA ALA A 118 5.03 4.74 11.86
C ALA A 118 3.71 5.29 11.29
N PRO A 119 2.64 4.50 11.37
CA PRO A 119 2.51 3.13 11.88
C PRO A 119 3.20 2.07 11.01
N GLY A 120 3.51 0.91 11.63
CA GLY A 120 4.10 -0.25 10.95
C GLY A 120 5.35 -0.76 11.68
N MET A 121 6.54 -0.43 11.20
CA MET A 121 7.81 -0.88 11.80
C MET A 121 7.93 -0.48 13.27
N SER A 122 7.50 0.73 13.65
CA SER A 122 7.50 1.20 15.04
C SER A 122 6.70 0.28 15.96
N ASN A 123 5.54 -0.19 15.50
CA ASN A 123 4.68 -1.10 16.25
C ASN A 123 5.36 -2.47 16.45
N MET A 124 6.01 -3.00 15.40
CA MET A 124 6.78 -4.25 15.48
C MET A 124 7.96 -4.13 16.43
N LEU A 125 8.69 -3.01 16.40
CA LEU A 125 9.82 -2.74 17.30
C LEU A 125 9.35 -2.58 18.75
N ALA A 126 8.24 -1.87 19.00
CA ALA A 126 7.65 -1.75 20.33
C ALA A 126 7.23 -3.13 20.88
N LYS A 127 6.59 -3.97 20.04
CA LYS A 127 6.27 -5.34 20.42
C LYS A 127 7.50 -6.17 20.74
N LYS A 128 8.55 -6.05 19.93
CA LYS A 128 9.82 -6.76 20.18
C LYS A 128 10.48 -6.29 21.46
N ALA A 129 10.50 -4.99 21.72
CA ALA A 129 11.02 -4.43 22.97
C ALA A 129 10.26 -4.97 24.20
N SER A 130 8.93 -4.98 24.15
CA SER A 130 8.08 -5.54 25.21
C SER A 130 8.39 -7.03 25.48
N GLN A 131 8.65 -7.82 24.44
CA GLN A 131 9.04 -9.23 24.62
C GLN A 131 10.40 -9.41 25.30
N LEU A 132 11.35 -8.49 25.07
CA LEU A 132 12.69 -8.55 25.63
C LEU A 132 12.79 -7.96 27.04
N LEU A 133 12.04 -6.89 27.30
CA LEU A 133 12.14 -6.10 28.55
C LEU A 133 11.02 -6.43 29.54
N GLY A 134 10.00 -7.15 29.13
CA GLY A 134 8.79 -7.38 29.91
C GLY A 134 7.77 -6.27 29.76
N HIS A 135 7.07 -5.93 30.85
CA HIS A 135 6.04 -4.89 30.82
C HIS A 135 6.66 -3.52 30.51
N LEU A 136 6.01 -2.79 29.59
CA LEU A 136 6.37 -1.41 29.24
C LEU A 136 5.27 -0.47 29.74
N ASP A 137 5.63 0.47 30.61
CA ASP A 137 4.68 1.47 31.13
C ASP A 137 4.48 2.63 30.14
N THR A 138 5.50 2.94 29.35
CA THR A 138 5.50 4.09 28.43
C THR A 138 6.31 3.77 27.17
N CYS A 139 5.80 4.21 26.02
CA CYS A 139 6.50 4.20 24.74
C CYS A 139 6.44 5.60 24.12
N LEU A 140 7.58 6.20 23.86
CA LEU A 140 7.70 7.50 23.23
C LEU A 140 8.25 7.34 21.81
N LEU A 141 7.50 7.82 20.84
CA LEU A 141 7.90 7.86 19.43
C LEU A 141 8.10 9.30 19.00
N TYR A 142 9.29 9.62 18.53
CA TYR A 142 9.62 10.93 18.01
C TYR A 142 9.66 10.87 16.47
N THR A 143 9.00 11.82 15.82
CA THR A 143 9.15 12.08 14.41
C THR A 143 10.11 13.25 14.21
N SER A 144 10.88 13.25 13.12
CA SER A 144 11.68 14.42 12.76
C SER A 144 10.77 15.62 12.53
N PRO A 145 11.18 16.82 12.94
CA PRO A 145 10.44 18.05 12.66
C PRO A 145 10.35 18.34 11.16
#